data_f57507658db8fda080cd5abab79503af
#
_entry.id   f57507658db8fda080cd5abab79503af
#
_cell.length_a   1.000
_cell.length_b   1.000
_cell.length_c   1.000
_cell.angle_alpha   90.00
_cell.angle_beta   90.00
_cell.angle_gamma   90.00
#
_symmetry.space_group_name_H-M   'P 1'
#
loop_
_entity.id
_entity.type
_entity.pdbx_description
1 polymer ?
#
loop_
_entity_poly.entity_id
_entity_poly.type
_entity_poly.pdbx_seq_one_letter_code
_entity_poly.pdbx_strand_id
1 'polypeptide(L)'
;MEIIDMIKSPEELLQFMNDNITYGFVGKNGKKYTNMNSPDWNDWYQVCYVQNGDEVLKSKVGTCWDQVELERAWFIKNNYEFKTIFIWFEVSGENDLPSHTFLIYKKNGKYYWFEHAFESFKGIHEFNSESEAIQFVKDKQFEFALKNSKSAKLEDLAYLKAYEYPKPKDYLDVDEYLMHVTAGKYNKDKHL
;
A
#
# COMPACT_ATOMS: atom_id res chain seq x y z
N MET A 1 -6.66 18.29 -19.78
CA MET A 1 -5.32 17.78 -19.39
C MET A 1 -5.43 17.47 -17.91
N GLU A 2 -5.35 16.21 -17.55
CA GLU A 2 -5.43 15.82 -16.15
C GLU A 2 -4.20 16.33 -15.42
N ILE A 3 -4.35 16.76 -14.17
CA ILE A 3 -3.24 17.33 -13.37
C ILE A 3 -2.03 16.40 -13.31
N ILE A 4 -2.26 15.09 -13.32
CA ILE A 4 -1.21 14.06 -13.32
C ILE A 4 -0.36 14.07 -14.61
N ASP A 5 -0.86 14.65 -15.73
CA ASP A 5 -0.12 14.80 -16.98
C ASP A 5 0.98 15.86 -16.92
N MET A 6 0.88 16.75 -15.94
CA MET A 6 1.83 17.83 -15.73
C MET A 6 3.01 17.40 -14.84
N ILE A 7 2.87 16.31 -14.09
CA ILE A 7 3.89 15.77 -13.18
C ILE A 7 4.98 15.05 -13.99
N LYS A 8 6.22 15.45 -13.83
CA LYS A 8 7.36 15.00 -14.69
C LYS A 8 8.38 14.13 -13.96
N SER A 9 8.35 14.10 -12.63
CA SER A 9 9.31 13.29 -11.86
C SER A 9 8.63 12.59 -10.67
N PRO A 10 9.24 11.52 -10.13
CA PRO A 10 8.76 10.89 -8.89
C PRO A 10 8.68 11.86 -7.72
N GLU A 11 9.61 12.80 -7.64
CA GLU A 11 9.65 13.82 -6.59
C GLU A 11 8.44 14.76 -6.68
N GLU A 12 8.07 15.17 -7.90
CA GLU A 12 6.86 15.97 -8.15
C GLU A 12 5.59 15.18 -7.86
N LEU A 13 5.58 13.87 -8.17
CA LEU A 13 4.45 12.99 -7.81
C LEU A 13 4.28 12.91 -6.29
N LEU A 14 5.38 12.70 -5.56
CA LEU A 14 5.35 12.65 -4.10
C LEU A 14 4.83 13.96 -3.51
N GLN A 15 5.31 15.10 -4.02
CA GLN A 15 4.85 16.42 -3.58
C GLN A 15 3.35 16.59 -3.87
N PHE A 16 2.91 16.23 -5.08
CA PHE A 16 1.48 16.27 -5.42
C PHE A 16 0.63 15.41 -4.48
N MET A 17 1.09 14.20 -4.16
CA MET A 17 0.38 13.30 -3.23
C MET A 17 0.36 13.89 -1.81
N ASN A 18 1.47 14.46 -1.33
CA ASN A 18 1.54 15.14 -0.03
C ASN A 18 0.51 16.27 0.09
N ASP A 19 0.33 17.04 -0.99
CA ASP A 19 -0.54 18.20 -0.99
C ASP A 19 -2.02 17.85 -1.20
N ASN A 20 -2.31 16.68 -1.79
CA ASN A 20 -3.65 16.39 -2.31
C ASN A 20 -4.29 15.09 -1.80
N ILE A 21 -3.52 14.15 -1.27
CA ILE A 21 -4.04 12.82 -0.89
C ILE A 21 -3.99 12.65 0.62
N THR A 22 -5.15 12.38 1.21
CA THR A 22 -5.27 12.08 2.65
C THR A 22 -5.33 10.58 2.86
N TYR A 23 -4.64 10.07 3.90
CA TYR A 23 -4.76 8.67 4.27
C TYR A 23 -6.17 8.36 4.79
N GLY A 24 -6.76 7.30 4.26
CA GLY A 24 -8.12 6.90 4.57
C GLY A 24 -8.67 5.91 3.55
N PHE A 25 -9.95 5.56 3.69
CA PHE A 25 -10.62 4.73 2.69
C PHE A 25 -11.96 5.34 2.25
N VAL A 26 -12.43 4.90 1.08
CA VAL A 26 -13.75 5.23 0.56
C VAL A 26 -14.64 3.98 0.68
N GLY A 27 -15.80 4.14 1.29
CA GLY A 27 -16.76 3.06 1.40
C GLY A 27 -17.55 2.84 0.10
N LYS A 28 -18.12 1.65 -0.05
CA LYS A 28 -19.01 1.26 -1.19
C LYS A 28 -20.18 2.25 -1.39
N ASN A 29 -20.53 2.99 -0.35
CA ASN A 29 -21.55 4.07 -0.37
C ASN A 29 -21.00 5.45 -0.76
N GLY A 30 -19.72 5.55 -1.11
CA GLY A 30 -19.03 6.81 -1.44
C GLY A 30 -18.63 7.68 -0.25
N LYS A 31 -18.90 7.26 1.00
CA LYS A 31 -18.46 7.98 2.20
C LYS A 31 -16.96 7.85 2.37
N LYS A 32 -16.30 8.97 2.73
CA LYS A 32 -14.86 9.01 3.02
C LYS A 32 -14.62 8.87 4.52
N TYR A 33 -13.66 8.01 4.87
CA TYR A 33 -13.27 7.69 6.24
C TYR A 33 -11.80 8.05 6.42
N THR A 34 -11.53 9.23 6.98
CA THR A 34 -10.17 9.78 7.13
C THR A 34 -9.71 9.89 8.58
N ASN A 35 -10.61 9.62 9.54
CA ASN A 35 -10.27 9.62 10.96
C ASN A 35 -10.11 8.19 11.47
N MET A 36 -8.87 7.70 11.54
CA MET A 36 -8.55 6.35 12.02
C MET A 36 -8.96 6.07 13.47
N ASN A 37 -9.19 7.13 14.27
CA ASN A 37 -9.67 7.00 15.65
C ASN A 37 -11.21 6.96 15.75
N SER A 38 -11.92 7.09 14.64
CA SER A 38 -13.38 6.97 14.62
C SER A 38 -13.80 5.52 14.77
N PRO A 39 -14.88 5.22 15.54
CA PRO A 39 -15.49 3.89 15.57
C PRO A 39 -15.86 3.37 14.17
N ASP A 40 -16.21 4.26 13.25
CA ASP A 40 -16.51 3.92 11.84
C ASP A 40 -15.34 3.21 11.14
N TRP A 41 -14.10 3.36 11.64
CA TRP A 41 -12.93 2.70 11.09
C TRP A 41 -12.91 1.20 11.39
N ASN A 42 -13.59 0.75 12.43
CA ASN A 42 -13.61 -0.67 12.81
C ASN A 42 -14.31 -1.55 11.76
N ASP A 43 -15.22 -0.95 10.97
CA ASP A 43 -15.98 -1.66 9.94
C ASP A 43 -15.34 -1.59 8.54
N TRP A 44 -14.10 -1.07 8.44
CA TRP A 44 -13.43 -0.83 7.16
C TRP A 44 -13.45 -2.06 6.24
N TYR A 45 -13.21 -3.23 6.80
CA TYR A 45 -13.14 -4.50 6.08
C TYR A 45 -14.44 -4.82 5.32
N GLN A 46 -15.58 -4.47 5.90
CA GLN A 46 -16.90 -4.78 5.31
C GLN A 46 -17.35 -3.74 4.28
N VAL A 47 -16.92 -2.49 4.46
CA VAL A 47 -17.47 -1.36 3.72
C VAL A 47 -16.54 -0.79 2.66
N CYS A 48 -15.23 -1.01 2.74
CA CYS A 48 -14.28 -0.47 1.77
C CYS A 48 -14.23 -1.30 0.49
N TYR A 49 -13.73 -0.69 -0.55
CA TYR A 49 -13.23 -1.33 -1.77
C TYR A 49 -11.91 -0.67 -2.16
N VAL A 50 -11.10 -1.37 -2.94
CA VAL A 50 -9.83 -0.83 -3.41
C VAL A 50 -10.06 0.04 -4.64
N GLN A 51 -9.63 1.30 -4.55
CA GLN A 51 -9.76 2.30 -5.60
C GLN A 51 -8.64 2.11 -6.65
N ASN A 52 -8.95 2.36 -7.91
CA ASN A 52 -7.91 2.57 -8.92
C ASN A 52 -7.34 4.00 -8.84
N GLY A 53 -6.28 4.29 -9.61
CA GLY A 53 -5.59 5.58 -9.57
C GLY A 53 -6.49 6.78 -9.90
N ASP A 54 -7.43 6.63 -10.85
CA ASP A 54 -8.37 7.71 -11.22
C ASP A 54 -9.37 8.00 -10.11
N GLU A 55 -9.79 6.97 -9.39
CA GLU A 55 -10.69 7.11 -8.25
C GLU A 55 -9.99 7.79 -7.07
N VAL A 56 -8.73 7.46 -6.81
CA VAL A 56 -7.90 8.14 -5.79
C VAL A 56 -7.74 9.62 -6.14
N LEU A 57 -7.49 9.95 -7.41
CA LEU A 57 -7.41 11.34 -7.87
C LEU A 57 -8.71 12.12 -7.64
N LYS A 58 -9.87 11.49 -7.83
CA LYS A 58 -11.19 12.08 -7.61
C LYS A 58 -11.53 12.18 -6.12
N SER A 59 -11.32 11.12 -5.39
CA SER A 59 -11.67 11.04 -3.97
C SER A 59 -10.74 11.86 -3.09
N LYS A 60 -9.46 12.00 -3.46
CA LYS A 60 -8.38 12.59 -2.65
C LYS A 60 -8.12 11.82 -1.35
N VAL A 61 -8.58 10.57 -1.29
CA VAL A 61 -8.44 9.69 -0.12
C VAL A 61 -8.01 8.31 -0.58
N GLY A 62 -7.05 7.71 0.12
CA GLY A 62 -6.63 6.34 -0.15
C GLY A 62 -5.81 5.74 0.99
N THR A 63 -5.98 4.42 1.22
CA THR A 63 -5.06 3.61 2.02
C THR A 63 -3.78 3.36 1.22
N CYS A 64 -2.80 2.64 1.80
CA CYS A 64 -1.63 2.20 1.04
C CYS A 64 -2.03 1.37 -0.20
N TRP A 65 -3.10 0.59 -0.13
CA TRP A 65 -3.60 -0.22 -1.24
C TRP A 65 -4.10 0.63 -2.41
N ASP A 66 -4.75 1.75 -2.12
CA ASP A 66 -5.29 2.68 -3.11
C ASP A 66 -4.18 3.58 -3.69
N GLN A 67 -3.35 4.11 -2.80
CA GLN A 67 -2.30 5.08 -3.18
C GLN A 67 -1.29 4.47 -4.14
N VAL A 68 -0.91 3.20 -3.92
CA VAL A 68 -0.01 2.49 -4.83
C VAL A 68 -0.58 2.34 -6.24
N GLU A 69 -1.91 2.31 -6.41
CA GLU A 69 -2.53 2.24 -7.75
C GLU A 69 -2.46 3.60 -8.46
N LEU A 70 -2.50 4.72 -7.73
CA LEU A 70 -2.21 6.04 -8.29
C LEU A 70 -0.73 6.14 -8.72
N GLU A 71 0.18 5.71 -7.86
CA GLU A 71 1.62 5.63 -8.16
C GLU A 71 1.84 4.77 -9.41
N ARG A 72 1.32 3.55 -9.42
CA ARG A 72 1.40 2.61 -10.55
C ARG A 72 0.95 3.27 -11.86
N ALA A 73 -0.20 3.96 -11.86
CA ALA A 73 -0.73 4.61 -13.05
C ALA A 73 0.24 5.66 -13.60
N TRP A 74 0.84 6.45 -12.71
CA TRP A 74 1.82 7.46 -13.09
C TRP A 74 3.14 6.83 -13.59
N PHE A 75 3.67 5.81 -12.91
CA PHE A 75 4.91 5.14 -13.30
C PHE A 75 4.79 4.42 -14.64
N ILE A 76 3.64 3.76 -14.93
CA ILE A 76 3.34 3.19 -16.26
C ILE A 76 3.38 4.28 -17.32
N LYS A 77 2.65 5.38 -17.11
CA LYS A 77 2.52 6.48 -18.05
C LYS A 77 3.88 7.10 -18.41
N ASN A 78 4.78 7.17 -17.45
CA ASN A 78 6.11 7.78 -17.61
C ASN A 78 7.20 6.76 -17.98
N ASN A 79 6.82 5.50 -18.32
CA ASN A 79 7.69 4.43 -18.78
C ASN A 79 8.84 4.09 -17.81
N TYR A 80 8.59 4.15 -16.51
CA TYR A 80 9.53 3.66 -15.51
C TYR A 80 9.49 2.13 -15.41
N GLU A 81 10.66 1.51 -15.15
CA GLU A 81 10.75 0.14 -14.67
C GLU A 81 10.43 0.14 -13.17
N PHE A 82 9.36 -0.56 -12.75
CA PHE A 82 8.93 -0.60 -11.36
C PHE A 82 8.26 -1.93 -11.01
N LYS A 83 8.12 -2.16 -9.71
CA LYS A 83 7.35 -3.26 -9.11
C LYS A 83 6.48 -2.74 -8.00
N THR A 84 5.36 -3.39 -7.78
CA THR A 84 4.52 -3.19 -6.60
C THR A 84 4.58 -4.42 -5.73
N ILE A 85 4.80 -4.18 -4.45
CA ILE A 85 5.06 -5.22 -3.45
C ILE A 85 4.00 -5.10 -2.36
N PHE A 86 3.41 -6.23 -2.00
CA PHE A 86 2.56 -6.37 -0.82
C PHE A 86 3.31 -7.13 0.27
N ILE A 87 3.34 -6.60 1.48
CA ILE A 87 3.91 -7.29 2.64
C ILE A 87 2.83 -7.60 3.66
N TRP A 88 2.89 -8.81 4.19
CA TRP A 88 1.88 -9.36 5.06
C TRP A 88 2.47 -10.44 5.97
N PHE A 89 1.88 -10.57 7.16
CA PHE A 89 2.19 -11.64 8.10
C PHE A 89 1.33 -12.89 7.80
N GLU A 90 1.94 -13.97 7.36
CA GLU A 90 1.27 -15.27 7.12
C GLU A 90 1.04 -16.02 8.45
N VAL A 91 0.34 -15.42 9.39
CA VAL A 91 -0.03 -16.04 10.66
C VAL A 91 -1.49 -16.47 10.61
N SER A 92 -1.81 -17.58 11.29
CA SER A 92 -3.19 -18.08 11.39
C SER A 92 -3.91 -17.49 12.58
N GLY A 93 -5.22 -17.31 12.46
CA GLY A 93 -6.10 -16.84 13.51
C GLY A 93 -6.30 -15.33 13.49
N GLU A 94 -7.18 -14.88 14.37
CA GLU A 94 -7.52 -13.48 14.53
C GLU A 94 -6.30 -12.70 15.06
N ASN A 95 -5.88 -11.67 14.32
CA ASN A 95 -4.76 -10.83 14.70
C ASN A 95 -4.96 -9.41 14.16
N ASP A 96 -4.24 -8.45 14.74
CA ASP A 96 -4.23 -7.04 14.36
C ASP A 96 -2.92 -6.62 13.65
N LEU A 97 -2.24 -7.58 13.03
CA LEU A 97 -0.98 -7.35 12.34
C LEU A 97 -1.20 -6.56 11.03
N PRO A 98 -0.50 -5.45 10.86
CA PRO A 98 -0.71 -4.59 9.70
C PRO A 98 -0.09 -5.16 8.44
N SER A 99 -0.78 -5.04 7.31
CA SER A 99 -0.20 -5.21 5.98
C SER A 99 0.28 -3.87 5.43
N HIS A 100 1.13 -3.92 4.40
CA HIS A 100 1.53 -2.73 3.66
C HIS A 100 1.74 -3.06 2.19
N THR A 101 1.45 -2.11 1.32
CA THR A 101 1.80 -2.18 -0.10
C THR A 101 2.57 -0.94 -0.50
N PHE A 102 3.55 -1.10 -1.37
CA PHE A 102 4.46 -0.04 -1.79
C PHE A 102 5.01 -0.29 -3.18
N LEU A 103 5.63 0.74 -3.76
CA LEU A 103 6.23 0.70 -5.08
C LEU A 103 7.75 0.86 -4.97
N ILE A 104 8.48 0.02 -5.72
CA ILE A 104 9.92 0.18 -5.97
C ILE A 104 10.12 0.44 -7.44
N TYR A 105 10.87 1.49 -7.79
CA TYR A 105 11.25 1.76 -9.17
C TYR A 105 12.76 1.77 -9.35
N LYS A 106 13.21 1.57 -10.60
CA LYS A 106 14.61 1.58 -10.97
C LYS A 106 14.97 2.81 -11.78
N LYS A 107 16.07 3.45 -11.45
CA LYS A 107 16.61 4.61 -12.17
C LYS A 107 18.14 4.63 -12.06
N ASN A 108 18.84 4.79 -13.17
CA ASN A 108 20.32 4.90 -13.20
C ASN A 108 21.06 3.74 -12.47
N GLY A 109 20.51 2.52 -12.57
CA GLY A 109 21.11 1.34 -11.93
C GLY A 109 20.86 1.21 -10.42
N LYS A 110 20.11 2.11 -9.82
CA LYS A 110 19.68 2.09 -8.43
C LYS A 110 18.20 1.77 -8.30
N TYR A 111 17.80 1.35 -7.12
CA TYR A 111 16.41 1.03 -6.76
C TYR A 111 15.91 2.06 -5.74
N TYR A 112 14.65 2.47 -5.89
CA TYR A 112 14.06 3.51 -5.07
C TYR A 112 12.71 3.04 -4.53
N TRP A 113 12.57 3.03 -3.21
CA TRP A 113 11.27 2.88 -2.58
C TRP A 113 10.55 4.22 -2.61
N PHE A 114 9.42 4.28 -3.30
CA PHE A 114 8.51 5.41 -3.31
C PHE A 114 7.47 5.18 -2.21
N GLU A 115 7.35 6.12 -1.25
CA GLU A 115 6.47 5.96 -0.10
C GLU A 115 5.69 7.24 0.20
N HIS A 116 4.37 7.13 0.23
CA HIS A 116 3.50 8.20 0.67
C HIS A 116 2.56 7.79 1.80
N ALA A 117 2.14 6.52 1.88
CA ALA A 117 1.13 6.04 2.82
C ALA A 117 1.68 5.79 4.23
N PHE A 118 2.95 5.37 4.34
CA PHE A 118 3.60 5.08 5.61
C PHE A 118 4.19 6.37 6.19
N GLU A 119 3.39 7.09 6.97
CA GLU A 119 3.66 8.45 7.43
C GLU A 119 5.09 8.69 7.95
N SER A 120 5.63 7.74 8.74
CA SER A 120 6.97 7.87 9.33
C SER A 120 8.10 7.73 8.31
N PHE A 121 7.80 7.28 7.10
CA PHE A 121 8.76 7.00 6.03
C PHE A 121 8.40 7.66 4.70
N LYS A 122 7.49 8.63 4.71
CA LYS A 122 7.19 9.41 3.49
C LYS A 122 8.45 9.92 2.84
N GLY A 123 8.64 9.59 1.57
CA GLY A 123 9.85 9.98 0.83
C GLY A 123 10.19 9.04 -0.30
N ILE A 124 11.36 9.30 -0.89
CA ILE A 124 11.99 8.44 -1.90
C ILE A 124 13.33 7.98 -1.32
N HIS A 125 13.47 6.68 -1.11
CA HIS A 125 14.62 6.06 -0.45
C HIS A 125 15.44 5.25 -1.42
N GLU A 126 16.75 5.55 -1.57
CA GLU A 126 17.66 4.89 -2.51
C GLU A 126 18.31 3.64 -1.91
N PHE A 127 18.43 2.58 -2.74
CA PHE A 127 19.07 1.31 -2.41
C PHE A 127 19.94 0.81 -3.56
N ASN A 128 20.90 -0.07 -3.25
CA ASN A 128 21.77 -0.66 -4.27
C ASN A 128 21.13 -1.86 -4.97
N SER A 129 20.12 -2.49 -4.34
CA SER A 129 19.40 -3.63 -4.91
C SER A 129 17.93 -3.62 -4.50
N GLU A 130 17.10 -4.30 -5.30
CA GLU A 130 15.69 -4.52 -4.99
C GLU A 130 15.50 -5.28 -3.67
N SER A 131 16.32 -6.32 -3.45
CA SER A 131 16.26 -7.12 -2.23
C SER A 131 16.58 -6.30 -0.98
N GLU A 132 17.53 -5.36 -1.07
CA GLU A 132 17.85 -4.43 0.02
C GLU A 132 16.66 -3.53 0.33
N ALA A 133 16.00 -2.97 -0.69
CA ALA A 133 14.81 -2.15 -0.52
C ALA A 133 13.66 -2.94 0.14
N ILE A 134 13.34 -4.14 -0.38
CA ILE A 134 12.28 -4.99 0.18
C ILE A 134 12.59 -5.37 1.64
N GLN A 135 13.82 -5.75 1.94
CA GLN A 135 14.20 -6.11 3.31
C GLN A 135 14.07 -4.93 4.25
N PHE A 136 14.53 -3.74 3.83
CA PHE A 136 14.38 -2.53 4.63
C PHE A 136 12.91 -2.23 4.97
N VAL A 137 12.01 -2.28 3.97
CA VAL A 137 10.58 -2.04 4.20
C VAL A 137 9.97 -3.10 5.11
N LYS A 138 10.34 -4.38 4.96
CA LYS A 138 9.92 -5.46 5.87
C LYS A 138 10.34 -5.19 7.31
N ASP A 139 11.59 -4.76 7.52
CA ASP A 139 12.11 -4.46 8.85
C ASP A 139 11.30 -3.30 9.48
N LYS A 140 11.00 -2.24 8.70
CA LYS A 140 10.18 -1.11 9.17
C LYS A 140 8.74 -1.48 9.44
N GLN A 141 8.16 -2.33 8.63
CA GLN A 141 6.81 -2.87 8.87
C GLN A 141 6.77 -3.73 10.14
N PHE A 142 7.78 -4.54 10.37
CA PHE A 142 7.88 -5.35 11.57
C PHE A 142 8.06 -4.50 12.83
N GLU A 143 8.96 -3.50 12.81
CA GLU A 143 9.13 -2.52 13.89
C GLU A 143 7.79 -1.81 14.19
N PHE A 144 7.05 -1.43 13.15
CA PHE A 144 5.74 -0.79 13.29
C PHE A 144 4.72 -1.74 13.93
N ALA A 145 4.67 -3.01 13.49
CA ALA A 145 3.78 -4.02 14.07
C ALA A 145 4.05 -4.21 15.56
N LEU A 146 5.32 -4.42 15.96
CA LEU A 146 5.69 -4.58 17.37
C LEU A 146 5.31 -3.39 18.24
N LYS A 147 5.28 -2.19 17.68
CA LYS A 147 4.94 -0.97 18.42
C LYS A 147 3.43 -0.74 18.55
N ASN A 148 2.65 -1.14 17.54
CA ASN A 148 1.26 -0.69 17.40
C ASN A 148 0.22 -1.82 17.48
N SER A 149 0.62 -3.09 17.28
CA SER A 149 -0.28 -4.24 17.30
C SER A 149 -0.16 -4.99 18.62
N LYS A 150 -1.29 -5.32 19.22
CA LYS A 150 -1.33 -6.04 20.52
C LYS A 150 -0.95 -7.51 20.36
N SER A 151 -1.22 -8.09 19.19
CA SER A 151 -0.91 -9.50 18.89
C SER A 151 0.52 -9.71 18.40
N ALA A 152 1.27 -8.66 18.01
CA ALA A 152 2.60 -8.78 17.44
C ALA A 152 3.64 -9.36 18.41
N LYS A 153 4.41 -10.33 17.93
CA LYS A 153 5.49 -11.00 18.65
C LYS A 153 6.77 -11.04 17.83
N LEU A 154 7.92 -11.21 18.49
CA LEU A 154 9.21 -11.28 17.81
C LEU A 154 9.30 -12.45 16.81
N GLU A 155 8.65 -13.57 17.12
CA GLU A 155 8.60 -14.75 16.23
C GLU A 155 7.84 -14.50 14.93
N ASP A 156 6.96 -13.49 14.86
CA ASP A 156 6.15 -13.19 13.68
C ASP A 156 6.99 -12.68 12.50
N LEU A 157 8.23 -12.22 12.75
CA LEU A 157 9.16 -11.85 11.69
C LEU A 157 9.37 -12.98 10.68
N ALA A 158 9.39 -14.23 11.13
CA ALA A 158 9.54 -15.40 10.26
C ALA A 158 8.39 -15.58 9.26
N TYR A 159 7.23 -15.05 9.60
CA TYR A 159 6.00 -15.13 8.80
C TYR A 159 5.76 -13.89 7.94
N LEU A 160 6.55 -12.83 8.09
CA LEU A 160 6.43 -11.62 7.25
C LEU A 160 6.94 -11.90 5.84
N LYS A 161 6.01 -11.96 4.88
CA LYS A 161 6.29 -12.27 3.47
C LYS A 161 6.10 -11.03 2.60
N ALA A 162 6.80 -11.02 1.46
CA ALA A 162 6.67 -10.01 0.42
C ALA A 162 6.21 -10.69 -0.88
N TYR A 163 5.22 -10.10 -1.53
CA TYR A 163 4.63 -10.57 -2.77
C TYR A 163 4.69 -9.46 -3.81
N GLU A 164 5.36 -9.72 -4.92
CA GLU A 164 5.20 -8.90 -6.12
C GLU A 164 3.85 -9.22 -6.74
N TYR A 165 3.07 -8.19 -7.10
CA TYR A 165 1.75 -8.40 -7.69
C TYR A 165 1.49 -7.45 -8.87
N PRO A 166 0.75 -7.93 -9.91
CA PRO A 166 0.34 -7.11 -11.04
C PRO A 166 -0.81 -6.18 -10.68
N LYS A 167 -1.15 -5.26 -11.59
CA LYS A 167 -2.31 -4.38 -11.42
C LYS A 167 -3.57 -5.18 -11.08
N PRO A 168 -4.27 -4.84 -9.97
CA PRO A 168 -5.55 -5.45 -9.64
C PRO A 168 -6.63 -5.10 -10.68
N LYS A 169 -7.70 -5.89 -10.71
CA LYS A 169 -8.94 -5.50 -11.38
C LYS A 169 -9.58 -4.34 -10.61
N ASP A 170 -10.39 -3.55 -11.32
CA ASP A 170 -11.13 -2.47 -10.67
C ASP A 170 -12.22 -3.01 -9.72
N TYR A 171 -12.50 -2.27 -8.65
CA TYR A 171 -13.59 -2.52 -7.69
C TYR A 171 -13.48 -3.83 -6.89
N LEU A 172 -12.27 -4.25 -6.55
CA LEU A 172 -12.10 -5.41 -5.67
C LEU A 172 -12.54 -5.08 -4.24
N ASP A 173 -13.25 -6.00 -3.62
CA ASP A 173 -13.41 -5.98 -2.18
C ASP A 173 -12.12 -6.44 -1.47
N VAL A 174 -12.11 -6.40 -0.14
CA VAL A 174 -10.92 -6.72 0.64
C VAL A 174 -10.44 -8.15 0.41
N ASP A 175 -11.35 -9.12 0.40
CA ASP A 175 -10.99 -10.53 0.20
C ASP A 175 -10.42 -10.77 -1.20
N GLU A 176 -11.08 -10.23 -2.23
CA GLU A 176 -10.64 -10.32 -3.62
C GLU A 176 -9.26 -9.67 -3.81
N TYR A 177 -9.05 -8.51 -3.18
CA TYR A 177 -7.75 -7.84 -3.22
C TYR A 177 -6.66 -8.69 -2.55
N LEU A 178 -6.90 -9.19 -1.34
CA LEU A 178 -5.94 -10.03 -0.62
C LEU A 178 -5.61 -11.31 -1.39
N MET A 179 -6.61 -11.96 -1.98
CA MET A 179 -6.39 -13.10 -2.89
C MET A 179 -5.50 -12.75 -4.07
N HIS A 180 -5.71 -11.56 -4.67
CA HIS A 180 -4.92 -11.11 -5.81
C HIS A 180 -3.46 -10.83 -5.42
N VAL A 181 -3.23 -10.02 -4.39
CA VAL A 181 -1.88 -9.55 -4.01
C VAL A 181 -1.01 -10.63 -3.36
N THR A 182 -1.63 -11.69 -2.82
CA THR A 182 -0.91 -12.85 -2.25
C THR A 182 -0.78 -14.03 -3.21
N ALA A 183 -1.13 -13.84 -4.50
CA ALA A 183 -1.17 -14.90 -5.50
C ALA A 183 -2.00 -16.13 -5.07
N GLY A 184 -3.14 -15.90 -4.43
CA GLY A 184 -4.07 -16.93 -3.96
C GLY A 184 -3.69 -17.62 -2.65
N LYS A 185 -2.67 -17.13 -1.93
CA LYS A 185 -2.28 -17.72 -0.63
C LYS A 185 -3.13 -17.24 0.54
N TYR A 186 -3.85 -16.13 0.37
CA TYR A 186 -4.83 -15.67 1.35
C TYR A 186 -5.93 -16.72 1.53
N ASN A 187 -6.29 -17.01 2.76
CA ASN A 187 -7.40 -17.90 3.08
C ASN A 187 -8.29 -17.22 4.14
N LYS A 188 -9.48 -16.81 3.72
CA LYS A 188 -10.46 -16.14 4.56
C LYS A 188 -10.79 -16.93 5.83
N ASP A 189 -10.94 -18.27 5.71
CA ASP A 189 -11.33 -19.14 6.84
C ASP A 189 -10.23 -19.26 7.91
N LYS A 190 -9.02 -18.77 7.63
CA LYS A 190 -7.88 -18.78 8.58
C LYS A 190 -7.65 -17.42 9.25
N HIS A 191 -8.35 -16.37 8.78
CA HIS A 191 -8.11 -14.99 9.20
C HIS A 191 -9.37 -14.31 9.79
N LEU A 192 -10.46 -15.06 9.95
CA LEU A 192 -11.68 -14.67 10.68
C LEU A 192 -11.69 -15.26 12.08
#